data_0a3d2f07a41f11c71c8e06d33b61a521
#
_entry.id   0a3d2f07a41f11c71c8e06d33b61a521
#
_cell.length_a   1.000
_cell.length_b   1.000
_cell.length_c   1.000
_cell.angle_alpha   90.00
_cell.angle_beta   90.00
_cell.angle_gamma   90.00
#
_symmetry.space_group_name_H-M   'P 1'
#
loop_
_entity.id
_entity.type
_entity.pdbx_description
1 polymer ?
#
loop_
_entity_poly.entity_id
_entity_poly.type
_entity_poly.pdbx_seq_one_letter_code
_entity_poly.pdbx_strand_id
1 'polypeptide(L)'
;MLFRSAAKAAAARLLEEQEAEASRKAEEIIKKARQLAELEQQKEREALKEQFGQLVALAAAQVTGKMLTEEDQRRINREAIDSLDS
;
A
#
# COMPACT_ATOMS: atom_id res chain seq x y z
N MET A 1 4.86 35.36 45.03
CA MET A 1 4.67 33.91 45.14
C MET A 1 3.56 33.40 44.26
N LEU A 2 2.41 34.05 44.17
CA LEU A 2 1.31 33.65 43.27
C LEU A 2 1.72 33.63 41.79
N PHE A 3 2.57 34.58 41.37
CA PHE A 3 3.04 34.65 39.97
C PHE A 3 3.90 33.45 39.54
N ARG A 4 4.74 32.95 40.45
CA ARG A 4 5.60 31.80 40.13
C ARG A 4 4.79 30.51 39.95
N SER A 5 3.78 30.30 40.81
CA SER A 5 2.89 29.15 40.70
C SER A 5 2.07 29.19 39.44
N ALA A 6 1.54 30.37 39.09
CA ALA A 6 0.77 30.56 37.86
C ALA A 6 1.64 30.39 36.62
N ALA A 7 2.86 30.90 36.64
CA ALA A 7 3.80 30.75 35.51
C ALA A 7 4.21 29.28 35.33
N LYS A 8 4.48 28.56 36.40
CA LYS A 8 4.81 27.13 36.34
C LYS A 8 3.63 26.29 35.83
N ALA A 9 2.42 26.60 36.28
CA ALA A 9 1.21 25.90 35.83
C ALA A 9 0.96 26.19 34.33
N ALA A 10 1.15 27.41 33.89
CA ALA A 10 1.01 27.78 32.50
C ALA A 10 2.05 27.09 31.60
N ALA A 11 3.31 27.04 32.07
CA ALA A 11 4.39 26.37 31.36
C ALA A 11 4.13 24.85 31.26
N ALA A 12 3.64 24.24 32.34
CA ALA A 12 3.29 22.81 32.34
C ALA A 12 2.17 22.51 31.36
N ARG A 13 1.12 23.34 31.31
CA ARG A 13 0.03 23.20 30.35
C ARG A 13 0.49 23.35 28.92
N LEU A 14 1.35 24.33 28.66
CA LEU A 14 1.90 24.52 27.33
C LEU A 14 2.70 23.30 26.88
N LEU A 15 3.52 22.75 27.75
CA LEU A 15 4.30 21.55 27.47
C LEU A 15 3.39 20.35 27.17
N GLU A 16 2.35 20.14 27.97
CA GLU A 16 1.36 19.08 27.72
C GLU A 16 0.67 19.26 26.37
N GLU A 17 0.28 20.47 26.03
CA GLU A 17 -0.35 20.76 24.74
C GLU A 17 0.60 20.49 23.58
N GLN A 18 1.87 20.87 23.72
CA GLN A 18 2.88 20.61 22.70
C GLN A 18 3.15 19.11 22.53
N GLU A 19 3.21 18.37 23.64
CA GLU A 19 3.39 16.92 23.64
C GLU A 19 2.19 16.22 22.98
N ALA A 20 0.97 16.65 23.30
CA ALA A 20 -0.25 16.11 22.73
C ALA A 20 -0.31 16.39 21.22
N GLU A 21 0.07 17.59 20.79
CA GLU A 21 0.12 17.95 19.39
C GLU A 21 1.17 17.16 18.62
N ALA A 22 2.35 16.98 19.22
CA ALA A 22 3.42 16.17 18.63
C ALA A 22 3.00 14.72 18.49
N SER A 23 2.35 14.17 19.51
CA SER A 23 1.81 12.80 19.48
C SER A 23 0.75 12.64 18.39
N ARG A 24 -0.16 13.58 18.27
CA ARG A 24 -1.18 13.59 17.24
C ARG A 24 -0.57 13.61 15.83
N LYS A 25 0.43 14.48 15.63
CA LYS A 25 1.14 14.54 14.35
C LYS A 25 1.89 13.26 14.03
N ALA A 26 2.51 12.65 15.03
CA ALA A 26 3.21 11.38 14.86
C ALA A 26 2.24 10.26 14.46
N GLU A 27 1.08 10.17 15.11
CA GLU A 27 0.03 9.20 14.76
C GLU A 27 -0.48 9.41 13.33
N GLU A 28 -0.66 10.67 12.93
CA GLU A 28 -1.08 11.01 11.58
C GLU A 28 -0.05 10.59 10.53
N ILE A 29 1.23 10.82 10.81
CA ILE A 29 2.33 10.40 9.93
C ILE A 29 2.36 8.88 9.81
N ILE A 30 2.23 8.16 10.92
CA ILE A 30 2.20 6.70 10.93
C ILE A 30 1.02 6.18 10.11
N LYS A 31 -0.15 6.77 10.29
CA LYS A 31 -1.35 6.40 9.52
C LYS A 31 -1.13 6.57 8.03
N LYS A 32 -0.57 7.72 7.62
CA LYS A 32 -0.25 7.97 6.21
C LYS A 32 0.78 6.99 5.66
N ALA A 33 1.81 6.69 6.45
CA ALA A 33 2.83 5.72 6.06
C ALA A 33 2.25 4.33 5.85
N ARG A 34 1.33 3.89 6.73
CA ARG A 34 0.63 2.60 6.55
C ARG A 34 -0.23 2.59 5.28
N GLN A 35 -0.95 3.66 5.03
CA GLN A 35 -1.76 3.78 3.81
C GLN A 35 -0.92 3.69 2.55
N LEU A 36 0.23 4.37 2.54
CA LEU A 36 1.17 4.29 1.43
C LEU A 36 1.75 2.89 1.26
N ALA A 37 2.12 2.23 2.36
CA ALA A 37 2.63 0.86 2.32
C ALA A 37 1.59 -0.12 1.76
N GLU A 38 0.33 0.00 2.18
CA GLU A 38 -0.77 -0.82 1.65
C GLU A 38 -0.97 -0.60 0.15
N LEU A 39 -0.92 0.65 -0.29
CA LEU A 39 -1.05 0.99 -1.70
C LEU A 39 0.11 0.42 -2.53
N GLU A 40 1.34 0.51 -2.03
CA GLU A 40 2.50 -0.09 -2.68
C GLU A 40 2.39 -1.61 -2.78
N GLN A 41 1.93 -2.26 -1.71
CA GLN A 41 1.70 -3.71 -1.72
C GLN A 41 0.66 -4.11 -2.76
N GLN A 42 -0.43 -3.35 -2.89
CA GLN A 42 -1.43 -3.60 -3.91
C GLN A 42 -0.86 -3.47 -5.32
N LYS A 43 -0.08 -2.43 -5.57
CA LYS A 43 0.58 -2.23 -6.88
C LYS A 43 1.52 -3.37 -7.22
N GLU A 44 2.33 -3.81 -6.26
CA GLU A 44 3.24 -4.93 -6.45
C GLU A 44 2.48 -6.22 -6.74
N ARG A 45 1.40 -6.48 -6.01
CA ARG A 45 0.55 -7.65 -6.22
C ARG A 45 -0.06 -7.65 -7.63
N GLU A 46 -0.59 -6.51 -8.07
CA GLU A 46 -1.17 -6.38 -9.40
C GLU A 46 -0.11 -6.57 -10.49
N ALA A 47 1.09 -6.02 -10.30
CA ALA A 47 2.20 -6.21 -11.23
C ALA A 47 2.62 -7.69 -11.31
N LEU A 48 2.68 -8.39 -10.18
CA LEU A 48 3.00 -9.82 -10.14
C LEU A 48 1.93 -10.67 -10.82
N LYS A 49 0.66 -10.35 -10.62
CA LYS A 49 -0.45 -11.02 -11.30
C LYS A 49 -0.34 -10.87 -12.82
N GLU A 50 -0.03 -9.66 -13.27
CA GLU A 50 0.14 -9.39 -14.69
C GLU A 50 1.31 -10.19 -15.28
N GLN A 51 2.44 -10.21 -14.60
CA GLN A 51 3.60 -11.02 -15.00
C GLN A 51 3.27 -12.51 -15.05
N PHE A 52 2.54 -13.00 -14.07
CA PHE A 52 2.10 -14.39 -14.03
C PHE A 52 1.23 -14.73 -15.23
N GLY A 53 0.25 -13.87 -15.53
CA GLY A 53 -0.62 -14.05 -16.69
C GLY A 53 0.16 -14.08 -18.01
N GLN A 54 1.14 -13.21 -18.17
CA GLN A 54 2.01 -13.17 -19.34
C GLN A 54 2.83 -14.46 -19.48
N LEU A 55 3.37 -14.96 -18.37
CA LEU A 55 4.15 -16.21 -18.37
C LEU A 55 3.27 -17.41 -18.73
N VAL A 56 2.06 -17.47 -18.22
CA VAL A 56 1.10 -18.54 -18.56
C VAL A 56 0.76 -18.50 -20.05
N ALA A 57 0.52 -17.31 -20.59
CA ALA A 57 0.24 -17.16 -22.02
C ALA A 57 1.43 -17.60 -22.87
N LEU A 58 2.64 -17.25 -22.46
CA LEU A 58 3.87 -17.65 -23.16
C LEU A 58 4.04 -19.18 -23.12
N ALA A 59 3.83 -19.79 -21.96
CA ALA A 59 3.91 -21.25 -21.81
C ALA A 59 2.87 -21.96 -22.68
N ALA A 60 1.64 -21.44 -22.72
CA ALA A 60 0.58 -21.98 -23.55
C ALA A 60 0.95 -21.94 -25.06
N ALA A 61 1.56 -20.82 -25.49
CA ALA A 61 2.03 -20.70 -26.87
C ALA A 61 3.10 -21.74 -27.20
N GLN A 62 4.02 -22.00 -26.28
CA GLN A 62 5.07 -23.00 -26.47
C GLN A 62 4.51 -24.41 -26.53
N VAL A 63 3.56 -24.74 -25.65
CA VAL A 63 2.97 -26.10 -25.62
C VAL A 63 2.14 -26.37 -26.86
N THR A 64 1.38 -25.41 -27.32
CA THR A 64 0.50 -25.59 -28.50
C THR A 64 1.26 -25.47 -29.83
N GLY A 65 2.45 -24.89 -29.78
CA GLY A 65 3.24 -24.61 -31.00
C GLY A 65 2.60 -23.59 -31.93
N LYS A 66 1.60 -22.85 -31.44
CA LYS A 66 0.88 -21.84 -32.21
C LYS A 66 1.20 -20.45 -31.68
N MET A 67 1.35 -19.52 -32.61
CA MET A 67 1.36 -18.10 -32.22
C MET A 67 -0.05 -17.72 -31.78
N LEU A 68 -0.14 -17.23 -30.54
CA LEU A 68 -1.41 -16.74 -30.01
C LEU A 68 -1.70 -15.34 -30.55
N THR A 69 -2.96 -15.09 -30.87
CA THR A 69 -3.42 -13.73 -31.22
C THR A 69 -3.41 -12.88 -29.93
N GLU A 70 -3.46 -11.56 -30.09
CA GLU A 70 -3.58 -10.66 -28.94
C GLU A 70 -4.82 -10.97 -28.11
N GLU A 71 -5.89 -11.33 -28.76
CA GLU A 71 -7.15 -11.70 -28.09
C GLU A 71 -6.99 -12.98 -27.26
N ASP A 72 -6.34 -14.00 -27.80
CA ASP A 72 -6.02 -15.23 -27.10
C ASP A 72 -5.12 -14.97 -25.90
N GLN A 73 -4.09 -14.15 -26.07
CA GLN A 73 -3.19 -13.79 -24.98
C GLN A 73 -3.93 -13.08 -23.87
N ARG A 74 -4.81 -12.15 -24.18
CA ARG A 74 -5.62 -11.45 -23.18
C ARG A 74 -6.55 -12.37 -22.44
N ARG A 75 -7.17 -13.32 -23.12
CA ARG A 75 -8.05 -14.30 -22.52
C ARG A 75 -7.30 -15.22 -21.57
N ILE A 76 -6.18 -15.78 -21.99
CA ILE A 76 -5.34 -16.66 -21.19
C ILE A 76 -4.81 -15.92 -19.97
N ASN A 77 -4.33 -14.70 -20.16
CA ASN A 77 -3.86 -13.83 -19.08
C ASN A 77 -4.96 -13.62 -18.04
N ARG A 78 -6.17 -13.29 -18.49
CA ARG A 78 -7.32 -13.06 -17.60
C ARG A 78 -7.70 -14.33 -16.84
N GLU A 79 -7.77 -15.47 -17.51
CA GLU A 79 -8.08 -16.75 -16.86
C GLU A 79 -7.03 -17.14 -15.83
N ALA A 80 -5.75 -16.89 -16.13
CA ALA A 80 -4.66 -17.17 -15.21
C ALA A 80 -4.74 -16.29 -13.96
N ILE A 81 -5.01 -15.00 -14.12
CA ILE A 81 -5.17 -14.05 -13.02
C ILE A 81 -6.39 -14.41 -12.17
N ASP A 82 -7.53 -14.72 -12.80
CA ASP A 82 -8.74 -15.14 -12.11
C ASP A 82 -8.52 -16.42 -11.30
N SER A 83 -7.70 -17.33 -11.81
CA SER A 83 -7.31 -18.55 -11.10
C SER A 83 -6.53 -18.26 -9.83
N LEU A 84 -5.70 -17.22 -9.83
CA LEU A 84 -4.98 -16.80 -8.63
C LEU A 84 -5.90 -16.19 -7.57
N ASP A 85 -6.96 -15.55 -8.00
CA ASP A 85 -7.89 -14.85 -7.10
C ASP A 85 -9.01 -15.76 -6.56
N SER A 86 -9.14 -16.96 -7.04
CA SER A 86 -10.19 -17.91 -6.62
C SER A 86 -9.80 -18.77 -5.41
#